data_a865e07b8fe7201dad2bf7523797d871
#
_entry.id   a865e07b8fe7201dad2bf7523797d871
#
_cell.length_a   1.000
_cell.length_b   1.000
_cell.length_c   1.000
_cell.angle_alpha   90.00
_cell.angle_beta   90.00
_cell.angle_gamma   90.00
#
_symmetry.space_group_name_H-M   'P 1'
#
loop_
_entity.id
_entity.type
_entity.pdbx_description
1 polymer ?
#
loop_
_entity_poly.entity_id
_entity_poly.type
_entity_poly.pdbx_seq_one_letter_code
_entity_poly.pdbx_strand_id
1 'polypeptide(L)'
;MSQFNNVTYLAGDRIVKTRPFTPYDKLLCAFLDDLSAQLRSCVEPSAYPDVMAFAFWCRRANIDRLKTGFNNGETRLGLGVVFHITPSNVPVNFAFSFVFRLLSGNANIVRVPSKPF
;
A
#
# COMPACT_ATOMS: atom_id res chain seq x y z
N MET A 1 0.42 -30.39 -0.10
CA MET A 1 1.19 -29.90 -1.25
C MET A 1 1.16 -28.39 -1.25
N SER A 2 2.29 -27.77 -1.41
CA SER A 2 2.33 -26.33 -1.53
C SER A 2 1.98 -25.90 -2.96
N GLN A 3 0.91 -25.13 -3.13
CA GLN A 3 0.54 -24.56 -4.43
C GLN A 3 1.45 -23.39 -4.82
N PHE A 4 2.34 -22.97 -3.90
CA PHE A 4 3.14 -21.76 -4.03
C PHE A 4 4.64 -22.03 -4.04
N ASN A 5 5.07 -23.18 -4.55
CA ASN A 5 6.48 -23.56 -4.62
C ASN A 5 7.33 -22.54 -5.41
N ASN A 6 6.71 -21.86 -6.39
CA ASN A 6 7.37 -20.87 -7.23
C ASN A 6 7.19 -19.43 -6.72
N VAL A 7 6.62 -19.26 -5.53
CA VAL A 7 6.33 -17.94 -4.96
C VAL A 7 7.29 -17.67 -3.82
N THR A 8 7.95 -16.52 -3.87
CA THR A 8 8.78 -16.02 -2.79
C THR A 8 8.05 -14.89 -2.08
N TYR A 9 7.85 -15.02 -0.77
CA TYR A 9 7.22 -14.01 0.06
C TYR A 9 8.28 -13.05 0.58
N LEU A 10 8.20 -11.79 0.16
CA LEU A 10 9.14 -10.74 0.59
C LEU A 10 8.71 -10.12 1.91
N ALA A 11 7.41 -10.07 2.18
CA ALA A 11 6.85 -9.53 3.42
C ALA A 11 5.46 -10.11 3.65
N GLY A 12 5.03 -10.10 4.90
CA GLY A 12 3.70 -10.56 5.28
C GLY A 12 3.61 -12.07 5.48
N ASP A 13 2.42 -12.51 5.80
CA ASP A 13 2.14 -13.92 6.06
C ASP A 13 1.68 -14.64 4.80
N ARG A 14 1.95 -15.95 4.75
CA ARG A 14 1.47 -16.81 3.66
C ARG A 14 -0.04 -16.97 3.69
N ILE A 15 -0.64 -16.84 4.87
CA ILE A 15 -2.08 -16.91 5.07
C ILE A 15 -2.61 -15.48 5.09
N VAL A 16 -3.48 -15.15 4.12
CA VAL A 16 -4.08 -13.83 4.01
C VAL A 16 -5.31 -13.76 4.90
N LYS A 17 -5.34 -12.79 5.79
CA LYS A 17 -6.52 -12.53 6.62
C LYS A 17 -7.54 -11.77 5.78
N THR A 18 -8.77 -12.29 5.76
CA THR A 18 -9.83 -11.74 4.92
C THR A 18 -10.74 -10.76 5.63
N ARG A 19 -10.56 -10.55 6.95
CA ARG A 19 -11.37 -9.61 7.72
C ARG A 19 -11.10 -8.19 7.24
N PRO A 20 -12.12 -7.48 6.71
CA PRO A 20 -11.91 -6.13 6.21
C PRO A 20 -11.78 -5.12 7.33
N PHE A 21 -11.03 -4.05 7.07
CA PHE A 21 -10.98 -2.87 7.92
C PHE A 21 -12.00 -1.84 7.43
N THR A 22 -12.35 -0.92 8.33
CA THR A 22 -13.05 0.31 7.95
C THR A 22 -12.13 1.15 7.07
N PRO A 23 -12.63 1.74 5.98
CA PRO A 23 -11.80 2.62 5.16
C PRO A 23 -11.18 3.75 6.00
N TYR A 24 -9.92 4.05 5.74
CA TYR A 24 -9.13 5.05 6.48
C TYR A 24 -9.04 4.77 7.98
N ASP A 25 -9.00 3.49 8.35
CA ASP A 25 -8.80 3.08 9.74
C ASP A 25 -7.55 3.75 10.31
N LYS A 26 -7.61 4.13 11.59
CA LYS A 26 -6.52 4.84 12.27
C LYS A 26 -5.19 4.08 12.21
N LEU A 27 -5.24 2.76 12.34
CA LEU A 27 -4.05 1.92 12.27
C LEU A 27 -3.41 1.98 10.89
N LEU A 28 -4.23 1.93 9.84
CA LEU A 28 -3.75 2.01 8.45
C LEU A 28 -3.13 3.36 8.16
N CYS A 29 -3.76 4.43 8.61
CA CYS A 29 -3.24 5.79 8.43
C CYS A 29 -1.93 5.98 9.19
N ALA A 30 -1.82 5.46 10.40
CA ALA A 30 -0.59 5.51 11.19
C ALA A 30 0.55 4.72 10.51
N PHE A 31 0.23 3.56 9.96
CA PHE A 31 1.20 2.77 9.19
C PHE A 31 1.76 3.56 8.00
N LEU A 32 0.90 4.22 7.25
CA LEU A 32 1.33 4.99 6.07
C LEU A 32 2.16 6.21 6.47
N ASP A 33 1.83 6.86 7.57
CA ASP A 33 2.62 7.98 8.09
C ASP A 33 4.02 7.53 8.50
N ASP A 34 4.13 6.40 9.20
CA ASP A 34 5.41 5.79 9.54
C ASP A 34 6.20 5.40 8.31
N LEU A 35 5.55 4.77 7.34
CA LEU A 35 6.19 4.38 6.08
C LEU A 35 6.76 5.60 5.35
N SER A 36 5.98 6.68 5.29
CA SER A 36 6.41 7.94 4.69
C SER A 36 7.66 8.49 5.38
N ALA A 37 7.65 8.53 6.71
CA ALA A 37 8.79 9.03 7.49
C ALA A 37 10.04 8.18 7.27
N GLN A 38 9.89 6.86 7.27
CA GLN A 38 10.98 5.91 7.06
C GLN A 38 11.60 6.08 5.66
N LEU A 39 10.79 6.15 4.64
CA LEU A 39 11.27 6.32 3.26
C LEU A 39 11.99 7.65 3.09
N ARG A 40 11.46 8.73 3.65
CA ARG A 40 12.08 10.05 3.54
C ARG A 40 13.44 10.13 4.26
N SER A 41 13.65 9.33 5.30
CA SER A 41 14.91 9.32 6.03
C SER A 41 15.94 8.34 5.47
N CYS A 42 15.50 7.27 4.79
CA CYS A 42 16.37 6.17 4.35
C CYS A 42 16.70 6.21 2.85
N VAL A 43 15.87 6.87 2.04
CA VAL A 43 16.01 6.86 0.58
C VAL A 43 16.68 8.15 0.12
N GLU A 44 17.68 8.01 -0.77
CA GLU A 44 18.35 9.15 -1.40
C GLU A 44 17.42 9.77 -2.46
N PRO A 45 16.97 11.03 -2.28
CA PRO A 45 15.99 11.62 -3.20
C PRO A 45 16.48 11.74 -4.64
N SER A 46 17.76 12.01 -4.83
CA SER A 46 18.33 12.16 -6.17
C SER A 46 18.45 10.84 -6.91
N ALA A 47 18.59 9.72 -6.19
CA ALA A 47 18.69 8.39 -6.78
C ALA A 47 17.33 7.77 -7.06
N TYR A 48 16.32 8.06 -6.24
CA TYR A 48 15.00 7.44 -6.32
C TYR A 48 13.89 8.51 -6.22
N PRO A 49 13.77 9.39 -7.21
CA PRO A 49 12.78 10.48 -7.15
C PRO A 49 11.33 9.97 -7.13
N ASP A 50 11.05 8.85 -7.79
CA ASP A 50 9.72 8.23 -7.82
C ASP A 50 9.33 7.66 -6.45
N VAL A 51 10.27 7.02 -5.75
CA VAL A 51 10.05 6.52 -4.39
C VAL A 51 9.83 7.69 -3.42
N MET A 52 10.58 8.77 -3.60
CA MET A 52 10.41 9.96 -2.76
C MET A 52 9.06 10.63 -3.00
N ALA A 53 8.60 10.68 -4.25
CA ALA A 53 7.26 11.19 -4.57
C ALA A 53 6.17 10.36 -3.90
N PHE A 54 6.31 9.04 -3.91
CA PHE A 54 5.39 8.15 -3.22
C PHE A 54 5.40 8.40 -1.71
N ALA A 55 6.59 8.55 -1.11
CA ALA A 55 6.72 8.82 0.32
C ALA A 55 6.02 10.13 0.71
N PHE A 56 6.20 11.18 -0.08
CA PHE A 56 5.49 12.45 0.14
C PHE A 56 3.97 12.29 0.02
N TRP A 57 3.52 11.48 -0.93
CA TRP A 57 2.09 11.24 -1.11
C TRP A 57 1.47 10.51 0.10
N CYS A 58 2.24 9.65 0.77
CA CYS A 58 1.80 8.93 1.97
C CYS A 58 1.81 9.76 3.25
N ARG A 59 2.24 11.04 3.22
CA ARG A 59 2.27 11.87 4.41
C ARG A 59 0.87 12.02 5.02
N ARG A 60 0.85 12.15 6.34
CA ARG A 60 -0.40 12.27 7.09
C ARG A 60 -1.31 13.37 6.58
N ALA A 61 -0.75 14.53 6.26
CA ALA A 61 -1.53 15.66 5.75
C ALA A 61 -2.26 15.30 4.46
N ASN A 62 -1.62 14.58 3.55
CA ASN A 62 -2.25 14.15 2.30
C ASN A 62 -3.30 13.07 2.53
N ILE A 63 -3.00 12.09 3.39
CA ILE A 63 -3.95 11.03 3.73
C ILE A 63 -5.20 11.61 4.41
N ASP A 64 -5.03 12.57 5.30
CA ASP A 64 -6.16 13.26 5.95
C ASP A 64 -7.00 14.02 4.93
N ARG A 65 -6.37 14.65 3.95
CA ARG A 65 -7.07 15.32 2.85
C ARG A 65 -7.89 14.34 2.01
N LEU A 66 -7.31 13.19 1.68
CA LEU A 66 -8.01 12.13 0.93
C LEU A 66 -9.17 11.57 1.74
N LYS A 67 -8.98 11.37 3.04
CA LYS A 67 -10.02 10.91 3.94
C LYS A 67 -11.22 11.87 3.96
N THR A 68 -10.95 13.17 4.04
CA THR A 68 -12.00 14.20 4.05
C THR A 68 -12.82 14.16 2.75
N GLY A 69 -12.16 14.01 1.60
CA GLY A 69 -12.85 13.90 0.31
C GLY A 69 -13.63 12.60 0.14
N PHE A 70 -13.19 11.53 0.81
CA PHE A 70 -13.83 10.22 0.74
C PHE A 70 -15.04 10.11 1.68
N ASN A 71 -15.02 10.81 2.82
CA ASN A 71 -16.02 10.67 3.87
C ASN A 71 -17.31 11.40 3.48
N ASN A 72 -18.32 10.63 3.08
CA ASN A 72 -19.65 11.15 2.69
C ASN A 72 -20.75 10.72 3.66
N GLY A 73 -20.38 10.28 4.86
CA GLY A 73 -21.34 9.85 5.89
C GLY A 73 -21.87 8.44 5.73
N GLU A 74 -21.48 7.72 4.69
CA GLU A 74 -21.86 6.33 4.49
C GLU A 74 -20.94 5.38 5.26
N THR A 75 -21.52 4.30 5.79
CA THR A 75 -20.73 3.21 6.38
C THR A 75 -20.22 2.31 5.28
N ARG A 76 -18.89 2.12 5.23
CA ARG A 76 -18.23 1.29 4.22
C ARG A 76 -17.24 0.34 4.85
N LEU A 77 -17.08 -0.82 4.23
CA LEU A 77 -16.07 -1.81 4.59
C LEU A 77 -15.30 -2.22 3.36
N GLY A 78 -14.09 -2.74 3.56
CA GLY A 78 -13.32 -3.32 2.47
C GLY A 78 -14.02 -4.54 1.86
N LEU A 79 -13.69 -4.82 0.61
CA LEU A 79 -14.27 -5.94 -0.14
C LEU A 79 -13.68 -7.30 0.28
N GLY A 80 -12.54 -7.31 0.95
CA GLY A 80 -11.84 -8.52 1.37
C GLY A 80 -10.40 -8.53 0.88
N VAL A 81 -10.05 -9.45 -0.01
CA VAL A 81 -8.69 -9.59 -0.53
C VAL A 81 -8.60 -9.02 -1.94
N VAL A 82 -7.60 -8.18 -2.17
CA VAL A 82 -7.30 -7.63 -3.51
C VAL A 82 -5.92 -8.13 -3.93
N PHE A 83 -5.84 -8.67 -5.14
CA PHE A 83 -4.59 -9.10 -5.74
C PHE A 83 -4.12 -8.05 -6.76
N HIS A 84 -2.89 -7.54 -6.59
CA HIS A 84 -2.36 -6.47 -7.42
C HIS A 84 -1.37 -7.03 -8.44
N ILE A 85 -1.68 -6.84 -9.72
CA ILE A 85 -0.77 -7.12 -10.84
C ILE A 85 -0.57 -5.81 -11.58
N THR A 86 0.59 -5.21 -11.43
CA THR A 86 0.90 -3.91 -12.03
C THR A 86 2.04 -4.03 -13.05
N PRO A 87 2.08 -3.13 -14.04
CA PRO A 87 3.19 -3.13 -15.01
C PRO A 87 4.53 -2.94 -14.31
N SER A 88 5.56 -3.63 -14.79
CA SER A 88 6.90 -3.55 -14.22
C SER A 88 7.76 -2.45 -14.82
N ASN A 89 7.25 -1.72 -15.82
CA ASN A 89 7.96 -0.60 -16.44
C ASN A 89 8.05 0.64 -15.52
N VAL A 90 7.17 0.75 -14.53
CA VAL A 90 7.26 1.77 -13.49
C VAL A 90 7.31 1.06 -12.14
N PRO A 91 8.50 0.90 -11.54
CA PRO A 91 8.68 0.03 -10.38
C PRO A 91 7.82 0.38 -9.17
N VAL A 92 7.51 1.65 -8.96
CA VAL A 92 6.76 2.11 -7.78
C VAL A 92 5.24 2.04 -7.95
N ASN A 93 4.74 1.70 -9.16
CA ASN A 93 3.29 1.66 -9.42
C ASN A 93 2.53 0.71 -8.48
N PHE A 94 3.12 -0.42 -8.13
CA PHE A 94 2.47 -1.36 -7.22
C PHE A 94 2.17 -0.71 -5.86
N ALA A 95 3.02 0.19 -5.40
CA ALA A 95 2.89 0.83 -4.10
C ALA A 95 1.68 1.77 -4.05
N PHE A 96 1.47 2.57 -5.08
CA PHE A 96 0.28 3.43 -5.18
C PHE A 96 -1.01 2.60 -5.20
N SER A 97 -1.05 1.58 -6.03
CA SER A 97 -2.21 0.68 -6.11
C SER A 97 -2.49 0.01 -4.77
N PHE A 98 -1.45 -0.47 -4.09
CA PHE A 98 -1.54 -1.07 -2.77
C PHE A 98 -2.15 -0.10 -1.75
N VAL A 99 -1.66 1.14 -1.69
CA VAL A 99 -2.12 2.12 -0.70
C VAL A 99 -3.59 2.47 -0.89
N PHE A 100 -4.04 2.68 -2.13
CA PHE A 100 -5.46 2.96 -2.38
C PHE A 100 -6.36 1.83 -1.87
N ARG A 101 -5.99 0.59 -2.10
CA ARG A 101 -6.79 -0.57 -1.67
C ARG A 101 -6.67 -0.82 -0.18
N LEU A 102 -5.50 -0.56 0.40
CA LEU A 102 -5.30 -0.63 1.84
C LEU A 102 -6.19 0.39 2.56
N LEU A 103 -6.20 1.64 2.11
CA LEU A 103 -7.04 2.70 2.70
C LEU A 103 -8.52 2.39 2.57
N SER A 104 -8.91 1.63 1.56
CA SER A 104 -10.30 1.17 1.39
C SER A 104 -10.67 0.01 2.33
N GLY A 105 -9.74 -0.47 3.14
CA GLY A 105 -9.99 -1.50 4.15
C GLY A 105 -9.77 -2.93 3.69
N ASN A 106 -9.10 -3.14 2.56
CA ASN A 106 -8.87 -4.47 2.01
C ASN A 106 -7.58 -5.11 2.52
N ALA A 107 -7.57 -6.43 2.61
CA ALA A 107 -6.33 -7.20 2.64
C ALA A 107 -5.76 -7.24 1.22
N ASN A 108 -4.43 -7.29 1.11
CA ASN A 108 -3.78 -7.15 -0.18
C ASN A 108 -2.73 -8.23 -0.41
N ILE A 109 -2.69 -8.75 -1.62
CA ILE A 109 -1.59 -9.56 -2.12
C ILE A 109 -0.99 -8.79 -3.28
N VAL A 110 0.29 -8.42 -3.18
CA VAL A 110 0.94 -7.55 -4.15
C VAL A 110 2.10 -8.30 -4.82
N ARG A 111 2.06 -8.36 -6.14
CA ARG A 111 3.18 -8.85 -6.92
C ARG A 111 4.17 -7.72 -7.16
N VAL A 112 5.35 -7.85 -6.57
CA VAL A 112 6.41 -6.84 -6.71
C VAL A 112 7.12 -7.04 -8.06
N PRO A 113 7.50 -5.94 -8.75
CA PRO A 113 8.23 -6.06 -10.00
C PRO A 113 9.57 -6.79 -9.82
N SER A 114 9.95 -7.58 -10.81
CA SER A 114 11.23 -8.29 -10.81
C SER A 114 12.41 -7.40 -11.20
N LYS A 115 12.14 -6.27 -11.84
CA LYS A 115 13.20 -5.32 -12.21
C LYS A 115 13.60 -4.48 -10.99
N PRO A 116 14.90 -4.19 -10.80
CA PRO A 116 15.35 -3.29 -9.76
C PRO A 116 14.83 -1.87 -10.00
N PHE A 117 14.76 -1.15 -8.93
CA PHE A 117 14.33 0.26 -8.94
C PHE A 117 15.40 1.16 -9.55
#